data_95b3df58a80f41fc5d0dd96a48a73276
#
_entry.id   95b3df58a80f41fc5d0dd96a48a73276
#
_cell.length_a   1.000
_cell.length_b   1.000
_cell.length_c   1.000
_cell.angle_alpha   90.00
_cell.angle_beta   90.00
_cell.angle_gamma   90.00
#
_symmetry.space_group_name_H-M   'P 1'
#
loop_
_entity.id
_entity.type
_entity.pdbx_description
1 polymer ?
#
loop_
_entity_poly.entity_id
_entity_poly.type
_entity_poly.pdbx_seq_one_letter_code
_entity_poly.pdbx_strand_id
1 'polypeptide(L)'
;VLMDYVKNGGVLLVQYNTNNNIGRLKAKIGPYPFTISRDRVTDETAAVQFIQPENTLLNYPNKINQKDFDNWIQERSTYQAVDFGNNYKPLFSIHDANRPPSNGSLIYTNYGKGRFVYASLVFFRELPSGIPGAYRLLANFLAKPGNK
;
A
#
# COMPACT_ATOMS: atom_id res chain seq x y z
N VAL A 1 2.15 2.33 -22.08
CA VAL A 1 0.87 1.58 -21.98
C VAL A 1 0.29 1.68 -20.56
N LEU A 2 0.94 1.12 -19.48
CA LEU A 2 0.34 1.16 -18.14
C LEU A 2 0.17 2.58 -17.59
N MET A 3 1.15 3.45 -17.76
CA MET A 3 1.05 4.83 -17.28
C MET A 3 0.03 5.63 -18.09
N ASP A 4 -0.16 5.34 -19.39
CA ASP A 4 -1.21 5.96 -20.20
C ASP A 4 -2.60 5.51 -19.72
N TYR A 5 -2.76 4.24 -19.38
CA TYR A 5 -3.98 3.72 -18.77
C TYR A 5 -4.33 4.50 -17.49
N VAL A 6 -3.35 4.66 -16.58
CA VAL A 6 -3.56 5.43 -15.34
C VAL A 6 -3.89 6.89 -15.66
N LYS A 7 -3.10 7.54 -16.54
CA LYS A 7 -3.31 8.93 -16.91
C LYS A 7 -4.72 9.21 -17.45
N ASN A 8 -5.31 8.23 -18.15
CA ASN A 8 -6.65 8.32 -18.73
C ASN A 8 -7.79 7.89 -17.78
N GLY A 9 -7.52 7.67 -16.49
CA GLY A 9 -8.54 7.41 -15.49
C GLY A 9 -8.55 5.97 -14.95
N GLY A 10 -7.55 5.16 -15.33
CA GLY A 10 -7.38 3.82 -14.78
C GLY A 10 -6.83 3.81 -13.35
N VAL A 11 -7.08 2.74 -12.64
CA VAL A 11 -6.45 2.45 -11.35
C VAL A 11 -5.45 1.31 -11.54
N LEU A 12 -4.20 1.56 -11.18
CA LEU A 12 -3.15 0.54 -11.19
C LEU A 12 -2.71 0.28 -9.76
N LEU A 13 -3.04 -0.90 -9.25
CA LEU A 13 -2.53 -1.43 -8.01
C LEU A 13 -1.36 -2.37 -8.32
N VAL A 14 -0.19 -2.02 -7.83
CA VAL A 14 0.98 -2.89 -7.83
C VAL A 14 1.12 -3.45 -6.42
N GLN A 15 0.98 -4.76 -6.29
CA GLN A 15 1.33 -5.45 -5.07
C GLN A 15 2.86 -5.51 -4.93
N TYR A 16 3.38 -5.89 -3.78
CA TYR A 16 4.80 -5.89 -3.51
C TYR A 16 5.64 -6.48 -4.68
N ASN A 17 6.82 -5.92 -4.86
CA ASN A 17 7.82 -6.50 -5.76
C ASN A 17 9.00 -7.01 -4.95
N THR A 18 9.46 -8.21 -5.28
CA THR A 18 10.62 -8.80 -4.62
C THR A 18 11.88 -7.99 -4.92
N ASN A 19 12.72 -7.83 -3.91
CA ASN A 19 14.06 -7.29 -4.06
C ASN A 19 15.08 -8.37 -3.66
N ASN A 20 15.67 -9.03 -4.64
CA ASN A 20 16.67 -10.07 -4.44
C ASN A 20 18.09 -9.50 -4.33
N ASN A 21 18.29 -8.21 -4.54
CA ASN A 21 19.58 -7.55 -4.37
C ASN A 21 19.86 -7.27 -2.88
N ILE A 22 21.13 -7.22 -2.52
CA ILE A 22 21.57 -6.89 -1.16
C ILE A 22 21.23 -5.43 -0.81
N GLY A 23 21.02 -4.58 -1.79
CA GLY A 23 20.71 -3.17 -1.62
C GLY A 23 19.24 -2.82 -1.93
N ARG A 24 18.97 -1.54 -1.99
CA ARG A 24 17.67 -0.99 -2.40
C ARG A 24 17.52 -1.04 -3.92
N LEU A 25 16.36 -1.45 -4.41
CA LEU A 25 16.04 -1.48 -5.83
C LEU A 25 15.24 -0.22 -6.20
N LYS A 26 15.80 0.60 -7.08
CA LYS A 26 15.09 1.76 -7.62
C LYS A 26 13.97 1.30 -8.55
N ALA A 27 12.73 1.55 -8.15
CA ALA A 27 11.56 1.10 -8.88
C ALA A 27 11.21 2.03 -10.05
N LYS A 28 10.91 1.41 -11.21
CA LYS A 28 10.43 2.10 -12.42
C LYS A 28 9.00 1.67 -12.81
N ILE A 29 8.22 1.26 -11.82
CA ILE A 29 6.88 0.67 -12.02
C ILE A 29 5.74 1.66 -11.82
N GLY A 30 6.02 2.86 -11.35
CA GLY A 30 5.05 3.92 -11.11
C GLY A 30 5.34 5.19 -11.93
N PRO A 31 4.47 6.19 -11.86
CA PRO A 31 4.64 7.45 -12.59
C PRO A 31 5.85 8.27 -12.11
N TYR A 32 6.27 8.08 -10.88
CA TYR A 32 7.44 8.72 -10.28
C TYR A 32 8.36 7.68 -9.67
N PRO A 33 9.68 7.96 -9.53
CA PRO A 33 10.61 7.02 -8.95
C PRO A 33 10.39 6.84 -7.44
N PHE A 34 10.57 5.63 -6.97
CA PHE A 34 10.71 5.27 -5.56
C PHE A 34 11.63 4.05 -5.45
N THR A 35 12.02 3.70 -4.25
CA THR A 35 12.91 2.58 -4.00
C THR A 35 12.14 1.46 -3.31
N ILE A 36 12.37 0.21 -3.72
CA ILE A 36 11.87 -0.98 -3.03
C ILE A 36 12.96 -1.45 -2.08
N SER A 37 12.66 -1.45 -0.80
CA SER A 37 13.55 -1.96 0.24
C SER A 37 13.29 -3.46 0.50
N ARG A 38 14.06 -4.02 1.44
CA ARG A 38 13.76 -5.34 2.03
C ARG A 38 13.10 -5.20 3.40
N ASP A 39 12.70 -3.99 3.76
CA ASP A 39 12.03 -3.73 5.02
C ASP A 39 10.67 -4.43 5.05
N ARG A 40 10.35 -4.94 6.21
CA ARG A 40 9.12 -5.69 6.45
C ARG A 40 8.62 -5.43 7.87
N VAL A 41 7.37 -5.73 8.11
CA VAL A 41 6.75 -5.78 9.44
C VAL A 41 6.31 -7.22 9.65
N THR A 42 7.02 -7.90 10.53
CA THR A 42 6.86 -9.34 10.75
C THR A 42 5.85 -9.70 11.83
N ASP A 43 5.52 -8.76 12.69
CA ASP A 43 4.48 -8.91 13.70
C ASP A 43 3.10 -8.66 13.06
N GLU A 44 2.32 -9.73 12.91
CA GLU A 44 0.95 -9.65 12.36
C GLU A 44 -0.01 -8.88 13.27
N THR A 45 0.38 -8.61 14.51
CA THR A 45 -0.39 -7.82 15.48
C THR A 45 0.10 -6.37 15.58
N ALA A 46 1.18 -6.02 14.86
CA ALA A 46 1.73 -4.66 14.88
C ALA A 46 0.65 -3.60 14.65
N ALA A 47 0.67 -2.56 15.47
CA ALA A 47 -0.30 -1.48 15.39
C ALA A 47 -0.22 -0.75 14.05
N VAL A 48 -1.36 -0.46 13.46
CA VAL A 48 -1.47 0.29 12.19
C VAL A 48 -1.92 1.71 12.51
N GLN A 49 -1.03 2.67 12.36
CA GLN A 49 -1.37 4.08 12.50
C GLN A 49 -1.85 4.64 11.16
N PHE A 50 -3.03 5.23 11.14
CA PHE A 50 -3.59 5.90 9.96
C PHE A 50 -3.02 7.32 9.87
N ILE A 51 -2.24 7.59 8.81
CA ILE A 51 -1.62 8.91 8.59
C ILE A 51 -2.64 9.91 8.06
N GLN A 52 -3.58 9.44 7.23
CA GLN A 52 -4.59 10.25 6.57
C GLN A 52 -5.98 9.60 6.75
N PRO A 53 -6.56 9.60 7.95
CA PRO A 53 -7.80 8.85 8.24
C PRO A 53 -8.99 9.31 7.37
N GLU A 54 -9.02 10.56 6.92
CA GLU A 54 -10.09 11.10 6.07
C GLU A 54 -9.86 10.85 4.57
N ASN A 55 -8.81 10.12 4.21
CA ASN A 55 -8.51 9.83 2.81
C ASN A 55 -9.60 8.96 2.17
N THR A 56 -9.98 9.27 0.93
CA THR A 56 -11.01 8.52 0.20
C THR A 56 -10.67 7.04 0.09
N LEU A 57 -9.38 6.67 -0.04
CA LEU A 57 -8.91 5.28 -0.07
C LEU A 57 -9.19 4.52 1.24
N LEU A 58 -9.43 5.22 2.34
CA LEU A 58 -9.78 4.62 3.63
C LEU A 58 -11.29 4.74 3.95
N ASN A 59 -12.05 5.42 3.09
CA ASN A 59 -13.45 5.72 3.35
C ASN A 59 -14.42 5.31 2.22
N TYR A 60 -13.92 4.83 1.07
CA TYR A 60 -14.77 4.43 -0.04
C TYR A 60 -14.17 3.27 -0.86
N PRO A 61 -14.94 2.24 -1.20
CA PRO A 61 -16.35 2.00 -0.83
C PRO A 61 -16.56 1.57 0.62
N ASN A 62 -15.48 1.23 1.34
CA ASN A 62 -15.56 0.79 2.72
C ASN A 62 -14.92 1.83 3.65
N LYS A 63 -15.52 2.07 4.81
CA LYS A 63 -14.86 2.77 5.89
C LYS A 63 -13.90 1.82 6.61
N ILE A 64 -12.61 2.01 6.37
CA ILE A 64 -11.54 1.21 6.96
C ILE A 64 -11.26 1.67 8.38
N ASN A 65 -11.07 0.74 9.28
CA ASN A 65 -10.75 1.01 10.67
C ASN A 65 -9.79 -0.06 11.22
N GLN A 66 -9.42 0.00 12.49
CA GLN A 66 -8.46 -0.92 13.10
C GLN A 66 -8.88 -2.39 13.00
N LYS A 67 -10.19 -2.69 13.06
CA LYS A 67 -10.70 -4.07 12.95
C LYS A 67 -10.43 -4.72 11.59
N ASP A 68 -10.17 -3.93 10.55
CA ASP A 68 -9.80 -4.46 9.23
C ASP A 68 -8.39 -5.08 9.22
N PHE A 69 -7.63 -4.87 10.29
CA PHE A 69 -6.31 -5.47 10.50
C PHE A 69 -6.33 -6.60 11.53
N ASP A 70 -7.50 -6.97 12.06
CA ASP A 70 -7.63 -8.09 13.00
C ASP A 70 -7.44 -9.43 12.28
N ASN A 71 -6.87 -10.39 12.99
CA ASN A 71 -6.65 -11.77 12.53
C ASN A 71 -5.75 -11.91 11.28
N TRP A 72 -4.98 -10.89 10.95
CA TRP A 72 -3.95 -11.03 9.92
C TRP A 72 -2.94 -12.10 10.32
N ILE A 73 -2.34 -12.76 9.34
CA ILE A 73 -1.45 -13.89 9.56
C ILE A 73 -0.01 -13.59 9.15
N GLN A 74 0.92 -14.07 9.94
CA GLN A 74 2.37 -14.09 9.74
C GLN A 74 3.06 -12.72 9.70
N GLU A 75 2.52 -11.71 9.04
CA GLU A 75 3.17 -10.40 8.88
C GLU A 75 2.19 -9.34 8.38
N ARG A 76 2.57 -8.06 8.46
CA ARG A 76 1.79 -6.95 7.93
C ARG A 76 2.22 -6.55 6.52
N SER A 77 3.53 -6.50 6.29
CA SER A 77 4.06 -6.01 5.01
C SER A 77 5.45 -6.54 4.73
N THR A 78 5.83 -6.56 3.45
CA THR A 78 7.17 -6.95 2.98
C THR A 78 7.54 -6.16 1.73
N TYR A 79 8.83 -5.86 1.55
CA TYR A 79 9.37 -5.05 0.44
C TYR A 79 8.75 -3.65 0.39
N GLN A 80 8.87 -2.92 1.48
CA GLN A 80 8.29 -1.59 1.62
C GLN A 80 8.91 -0.57 0.66
N ALA A 81 8.10 0.40 0.25
CA ALA A 81 8.58 1.55 -0.49
C ALA A 81 9.37 2.49 0.43
N VAL A 82 10.49 2.99 -0.06
CA VAL A 82 11.30 4.04 0.59
C VAL A 82 11.74 5.07 -0.45
N ASP A 83 12.24 6.20 -0.04
CA ASP A 83 12.73 7.28 -0.91
C ASP A 83 11.69 7.74 -1.96
N PHE A 84 10.40 7.69 -1.61
CA PHE A 84 9.31 8.01 -2.55
C PHE A 84 9.01 9.52 -2.64
N GLY A 85 9.66 10.35 -1.85
CA GLY A 85 9.56 11.82 -1.88
C GLY A 85 8.12 12.32 -1.70
N ASN A 86 7.85 13.53 -2.17
CA ASN A 86 6.54 14.18 -2.02
C ASN A 86 5.53 13.81 -3.12
N ASN A 87 5.95 13.07 -4.15
CA ASN A 87 5.08 12.66 -5.25
C ASN A 87 4.08 11.57 -4.84
N TYR A 88 4.43 10.79 -3.83
CA TYR A 88 3.56 9.76 -3.27
C TYR A 88 3.13 10.14 -1.85
N LYS A 89 1.95 9.68 -1.48
CA LYS A 89 1.38 9.87 -0.16
C LYS A 89 1.25 8.52 0.54
N PRO A 90 1.82 8.35 1.74
CA PRO A 90 1.61 7.15 2.54
C PRO A 90 0.26 7.22 3.25
N LEU A 91 -0.38 6.05 3.45
CA LEU A 91 -1.63 5.95 4.23
C LEU A 91 -1.43 5.41 5.62
N PHE A 92 -0.42 4.57 5.82
CA PHE A 92 -0.18 3.88 7.09
C PHE A 92 1.26 4.08 7.57
N SER A 93 1.41 4.13 8.89
CA SER A 93 2.68 3.91 9.56
C SER A 93 2.56 2.62 10.36
N ILE A 94 3.43 1.65 10.07
CA ILE A 94 3.44 0.33 10.70
C ILE A 94 4.89 -0.08 10.95
N HIS A 95 5.18 -0.62 12.13
CA HIS A 95 6.50 -1.14 12.45
C HIS A 95 6.45 -2.23 13.52
N ASP A 96 7.43 -3.10 13.53
CA ASP A 96 7.67 -4.02 14.64
C ASP A 96 8.14 -3.24 15.88
N ALA A 97 7.88 -3.76 17.08
CA ALA A 97 8.13 -3.05 18.34
C ALA A 97 9.55 -2.47 18.49
N ASN A 98 10.55 -3.15 17.92
CA ASN A 98 11.97 -2.78 18.02
C ASN A 98 12.51 -2.10 16.76
N ARG A 99 11.64 -1.60 15.90
CA ARG A 99 11.99 -0.93 14.64
C ARG A 99 11.47 0.50 14.60
N PRO A 100 12.14 1.40 13.88
CA PRO A 100 11.61 2.74 13.66
C PRO A 100 10.29 2.68 12.85
N PRO A 101 9.40 3.68 13.01
CA PRO A 101 8.21 3.81 12.20
C PRO A 101 8.50 3.75 10.71
N SER A 102 7.69 3.02 9.95
CA SER A 102 7.79 2.90 8.50
C SER A 102 6.47 3.25 7.83
N ASN A 103 6.54 4.10 6.82
CA ASN A 103 5.39 4.62 6.07
C ASN A 103 5.26 3.98 4.67
N GLY A 104 6.12 3.04 4.33
CA GLY A 104 6.22 2.47 2.98
C GLY A 104 5.35 1.25 2.72
N SER A 105 4.51 0.83 3.67
CA SER A 105 3.63 -0.32 3.50
C SER A 105 2.56 -0.11 2.44
N LEU A 106 2.13 1.13 2.25
CA LEU A 106 1.22 1.55 1.19
C LEU A 106 1.47 3.02 0.85
N ILE A 107 1.77 3.25 -0.43
CA ILE A 107 1.88 4.59 -1.00
C ILE A 107 1.00 4.71 -2.24
N TYR A 108 0.48 5.90 -2.50
CA TYR A 108 -0.31 6.17 -3.69
C TYR A 108 -0.03 7.55 -4.26
N THR A 109 -0.39 7.75 -5.51
CA THR A 109 -0.43 9.06 -6.16
C THR A 109 -1.56 9.11 -7.19
N ASN A 110 -2.18 10.27 -7.34
CA ASN A 110 -3.04 10.54 -8.49
C ASN A 110 -2.15 10.92 -9.67
N TYR A 111 -2.44 10.37 -10.84
CA TYR A 111 -1.69 10.64 -12.06
C TYR A 111 -2.66 10.83 -13.24
N GLY A 112 -2.73 12.05 -13.75
CA GLY A 112 -3.78 12.43 -14.69
C GLY A 112 -5.17 12.30 -14.05
N LYS A 113 -6.05 11.53 -14.69
CA LYS A 113 -7.42 11.26 -14.19
C LYS A 113 -7.51 9.99 -13.33
N GLY A 114 -6.41 9.24 -13.20
CA GLY A 114 -6.39 7.95 -12.53
C GLY A 114 -5.50 7.93 -11.28
N ARG A 115 -5.23 6.73 -10.81
CA ARG A 115 -4.49 6.50 -9.57
C ARG A 115 -3.50 5.34 -9.71
N PHE A 116 -2.31 5.54 -9.18
CA PHE A 116 -1.33 4.49 -8.95
C PHE A 116 -1.23 4.21 -7.45
N VAL A 117 -1.23 2.93 -7.09
CA VAL A 117 -1.05 2.45 -5.71
C VAL A 117 0.04 1.39 -5.70
N TYR A 118 1.00 1.52 -4.79
CA TYR A 118 1.92 0.44 -4.45
C TYR A 118 1.59 -0.06 -3.04
N ALA A 119 1.25 -1.34 -2.93
CA ALA A 119 0.91 -1.98 -1.67
C ALA A 119 1.90 -3.10 -1.36
N SER A 120 2.72 -2.93 -0.35
CA SER A 120 3.56 -3.99 0.20
C SER A 120 2.88 -4.76 1.34
N LEU A 121 1.61 -4.48 1.60
CA LEU A 121 0.75 -5.26 2.48
C LEU A 121 0.64 -6.69 1.94
N VAL A 122 0.65 -7.68 2.82
CA VAL A 122 0.75 -9.10 2.45
C VAL A 122 -0.57 -9.71 1.97
N PHE A 123 -1.24 -9.07 1.05
CA PHE A 123 -2.50 -9.54 0.47
C PHE A 123 -2.42 -10.97 -0.07
N PHE A 124 -1.26 -11.39 -0.55
CA PHE A 124 -1.04 -12.75 -1.05
C PHE A 124 -1.18 -13.83 0.04
N ARG A 125 -1.14 -13.46 1.32
CA ARG A 125 -1.41 -14.33 2.46
C ARG A 125 -2.84 -14.17 2.96
N GLU A 126 -3.27 -12.92 3.12
CA GLU A 126 -4.52 -12.56 3.78
C GLU A 126 -5.75 -12.92 2.92
N LEU A 127 -5.67 -12.70 1.60
CA LEU A 127 -6.78 -13.01 0.70
C LEU A 127 -7.07 -14.52 0.61
N PRO A 128 -6.08 -15.41 0.38
CA PRO A 128 -6.34 -16.85 0.40
C PRO A 128 -6.83 -17.36 1.76
N SER A 129 -6.48 -16.68 2.84
CA SER A 129 -6.92 -17.03 4.20
C SER A 129 -8.30 -16.48 4.56
N GLY A 130 -8.94 -15.76 3.66
CA GLY A 130 -10.31 -15.26 3.84
C GLY A 130 -10.41 -14.11 4.86
N ILE A 131 -9.34 -13.33 5.07
CA ILE A 131 -9.33 -12.22 6.02
C ILE A 131 -10.20 -11.07 5.51
N PRO A 132 -11.35 -10.76 6.14
CA PRO A 132 -12.33 -9.81 5.60
C PRO A 132 -11.75 -8.41 5.38
N GLY A 133 -10.93 -7.92 6.31
CA GLY A 133 -10.31 -6.59 6.22
C GLY A 133 -9.41 -6.43 5.01
N ALA A 134 -8.70 -7.49 4.62
CA ALA A 134 -7.85 -7.46 3.42
C ALA A 134 -8.68 -7.28 2.13
N TYR A 135 -9.83 -7.93 2.03
CA TYR A 135 -10.75 -7.74 0.89
C TYR A 135 -11.33 -6.33 0.85
N ARG A 136 -11.67 -5.77 2.00
CA ARG A 136 -12.19 -4.40 2.10
C ARG A 136 -11.14 -3.37 1.68
N LEU A 137 -9.91 -3.53 2.15
CA LEU A 137 -8.77 -2.71 1.72
C LEU A 137 -8.51 -2.82 0.22
N LEU A 138 -8.47 -4.04 -0.31
CA LEU A 138 -8.28 -4.28 -1.75
C LEU A 138 -9.37 -3.59 -2.58
N ALA A 139 -10.64 -3.72 -2.17
CA ALA A 139 -11.75 -3.08 -2.85
C ALA A 139 -11.60 -1.55 -2.88
N ASN A 140 -11.18 -0.95 -1.76
CA ASN A 140 -10.95 0.50 -1.69
C ASN A 140 -9.80 0.95 -2.61
N PHE A 141 -8.70 0.18 -2.65
CA PHE A 141 -7.55 0.55 -3.47
C PHE A 141 -7.82 0.44 -4.96
N LEU A 142 -8.73 -0.46 -5.36
CA LEU A 142 -9.16 -0.64 -6.76
C LEU A 142 -10.33 0.27 -7.15
N ALA A 143 -11.01 0.88 -6.19
CA ALA A 143 -12.11 1.79 -6.48
C ALA A 143 -11.64 2.98 -7.30
N LYS A 144 -12.39 3.32 -8.35
CA LYS A 144 -12.08 4.51 -9.16
C LYS A 144 -12.15 5.76 -8.29
N PRO A 145 -11.27 6.75 -8.53
CA PRO A 145 -11.45 8.07 -7.94
C PRO A 145 -12.85 8.56 -8.28
N GLY A 146 -13.66 8.84 -7.24
CA GLY A 146 -15.00 9.38 -7.48
C GLY A 146 -14.92 10.71 -8.20
N ASN A 147 -15.73 10.91 -9.21
CA ASN A 147 -16.03 12.24 -9.71
C ASN A 147 -16.77 12.97 -8.58
N LYS A 148 -16.08 13.90 -7.92
CA LYS A 148 -16.75 14.94 -7.12
C LYS A 148 -17.14 16.06 -8.04
#